data_86077b3ecce15c4b18f03f0dc50e3ee0
#
_entry.id   86077b3ecce15c4b18f03f0dc50e3ee0
#
_cell.length_a   1.000
_cell.length_b   1.000
_cell.length_c   1.000
_cell.angle_alpha   90.00
_cell.angle_beta   90.00
_cell.angle_gamma   90.00
#
_symmetry.space_group_name_H-M   'P 1'
#
loop_
_entity.id
_entity.type
_entity.pdbx_description
1 polymer ?
#
loop_
_entity_poly.entity_id
_entity_poly.type
_entity_poly.pdbx_seq_one_letter_code
_entity_poly.pdbx_strand_id
1 'polypeptide(L)'
;MDFRSVLGTSNKRRLALLERLYYRRDGWSSDQLLSELNCSLPILLNDIELINDEYPSFQITKTKGIYRLNVGKRVSLGNLYANILNTSPEFQIIEELLYEECENITALAKKLYLSSSNTQRYLKKLEKILSLAGMELCYRPLRVEGNEGEIRNFYYRFYSEKQNAFESSMPKLPTKHYHIIGEYVEEFVRVNQIHEKYVFQKRLIYNFYISIWRVKNGHSYPKGELRTEGLFLPMDIEYKKLRQAVREGLDLELTPEMVREGLWLIFSDSIVFSFQHRELAMTDNANYQQLFMRHYELVEEYNEMLGYRLEKQSRIDLATVLSNDFYMYDPQGQYVCLLWRNRTMFLSEASKMYSRGVEKITNLVKRFVAKYEMYQEEDFIRNYVYLLITMEERCMEWLANQEPLLKVLLLSDLTPTEESFLAKQISDTIYGNFIINHFENLSGGIAQLHYELKNYDCLITTGSAEGLPNDYPVVVIDLFLTSQSTRWIQEMISELEEKRNLVTMIE
;
A
#
# COMPACT_ATOMS: atom_id res chain seq x y z
N MET A 1 1.96 -12.12 -6.86
CA MET A 1 0.75 -12.82 -7.38
C MET A 1 -0.36 -11.81 -7.65
N ASP A 2 -1.05 -11.90 -8.81
CA ASP A 2 -2.01 -10.89 -9.26
C ASP A 2 -3.43 -11.47 -9.39
N PHE A 3 -4.23 -11.34 -8.33
CA PHE A 3 -5.64 -11.75 -8.33
C PHE A 3 -6.53 -10.93 -9.28
N ARG A 4 -6.06 -9.80 -9.80
CA ARG A 4 -6.76 -9.06 -10.85
C ARG A 4 -6.99 -9.89 -12.12
N SER A 5 -6.13 -10.89 -12.35
CA SER A 5 -6.26 -11.81 -13.49
C SER A 5 -7.48 -12.73 -13.38
N VAL A 6 -8.05 -12.90 -12.18
CA VAL A 6 -9.30 -13.63 -11.97
C VAL A 6 -10.48 -12.87 -12.55
N LEU A 7 -10.47 -11.54 -12.47
CA LEU A 7 -11.54 -10.69 -12.99
C LEU A 7 -11.85 -10.98 -14.47
N GLY A 8 -13.12 -10.89 -14.84
CA GLY A 8 -13.53 -10.88 -16.23
C GLY A 8 -12.93 -9.69 -16.97
N THR A 9 -12.74 -9.84 -18.28
CA THR A 9 -12.08 -8.84 -19.15
C THR A 9 -12.66 -7.43 -19.00
N SER A 10 -14.00 -7.32 -18.92
CA SER A 10 -14.68 -6.03 -18.76
C SER A 10 -14.40 -5.40 -17.39
N ASN A 11 -14.49 -6.18 -16.30
CA ASN A 11 -14.22 -5.69 -14.94
C ASN A 11 -12.76 -5.27 -14.79
N LYS A 12 -11.83 -6.04 -15.36
CA LYS A 12 -10.40 -5.70 -15.37
C LYS A 12 -10.16 -4.39 -16.13
N ARG A 13 -10.81 -4.18 -17.28
CA ARG A 13 -10.67 -2.95 -18.07
C ARG A 13 -11.29 -1.75 -17.35
N ARG A 14 -12.49 -1.88 -16.76
CA ARG A 14 -13.13 -0.82 -15.96
C ARG A 14 -12.31 -0.43 -14.75
N LEU A 15 -11.70 -1.39 -14.05
CA LEU A 15 -10.78 -1.14 -12.97
C LEU A 15 -9.56 -0.34 -13.45
N ALA A 16 -8.94 -0.76 -14.55
CA ALA A 16 -7.79 -0.06 -15.13
C ALA A 16 -8.15 1.38 -15.55
N LEU A 17 -9.32 1.59 -16.19
CA LEU A 17 -9.81 2.93 -16.55
C LEU A 17 -9.93 3.85 -15.33
N LEU A 18 -10.57 3.36 -14.26
CA LEU A 18 -10.72 4.13 -13.03
C LEU A 18 -9.38 4.49 -12.38
N GLU A 19 -8.45 3.54 -12.32
CA GLU A 19 -7.11 3.78 -11.79
C GLU A 19 -6.33 4.81 -12.61
N ARG A 20 -6.33 4.69 -13.94
CA ARG A 20 -5.66 5.65 -14.81
C ARG A 20 -6.18 7.08 -14.62
N LEU A 21 -7.50 7.24 -14.54
CA LEU A 21 -8.13 8.54 -14.33
C LEU A 21 -7.95 9.05 -12.88
N TYR A 22 -7.85 8.17 -11.90
CA TYR A 22 -7.64 8.55 -10.50
C TYR A 22 -6.26 9.15 -10.26
N TYR A 23 -5.22 8.54 -10.83
CA TYR A 23 -3.84 8.97 -10.61
C TYR A 23 -3.40 10.11 -11.53
N ARG A 24 -4.09 10.34 -12.66
CA ARG A 24 -3.77 11.43 -13.57
C ARG A 24 -4.91 12.45 -13.61
N ARG A 25 -4.83 13.43 -12.73
CA ARG A 25 -5.88 14.46 -12.55
C ARG A 25 -6.08 15.38 -13.76
N ASP A 26 -5.08 15.59 -14.59
CA ASP A 26 -5.17 16.36 -15.82
C ASP A 26 -6.06 15.69 -16.86
N GLY A 27 -6.32 14.41 -16.65
CA GLY A 27 -7.19 13.58 -17.47
C GLY A 27 -6.46 12.94 -18.65
N TRP A 28 -7.23 12.25 -19.46
CA TRP A 28 -6.75 11.47 -20.60
C TRP A 28 -7.58 11.80 -21.84
N SER A 29 -6.93 11.89 -23.02
CA SER A 29 -7.66 11.95 -24.28
C SER A 29 -8.29 10.59 -24.64
N SER A 30 -9.26 10.61 -25.58
CA SER A 30 -9.86 9.37 -26.10
C SER A 30 -8.80 8.43 -26.65
N ASP A 31 -7.88 8.92 -27.48
CA ASP A 31 -6.88 8.11 -28.15
C ASP A 31 -5.89 7.47 -27.16
N GLN A 32 -5.50 8.21 -26.16
CA GLN A 32 -4.65 7.71 -25.07
C GLN A 32 -5.37 6.56 -24.31
N LEU A 33 -6.64 6.74 -23.92
CA LEU A 33 -7.40 5.71 -23.21
C LEU A 33 -7.65 4.47 -24.07
N LEU A 34 -7.97 4.64 -25.36
CA LEU A 34 -8.18 3.52 -26.28
C LEU A 34 -6.90 2.69 -26.46
N SER A 35 -5.75 3.35 -26.60
CA SER A 35 -4.46 2.70 -26.68
C SER A 35 -4.10 1.96 -25.40
N GLU A 36 -4.23 2.64 -24.26
CA GLU A 36 -3.84 2.10 -22.95
C GLU A 36 -4.72 0.92 -22.49
N LEU A 37 -6.03 1.00 -22.78
CA LEU A 37 -6.98 -0.04 -22.38
C LEU A 37 -7.18 -1.12 -23.47
N ASN A 38 -6.53 -0.98 -24.61
CA ASN A 38 -6.65 -1.84 -25.78
C ASN A 38 -8.12 -2.15 -26.10
N CYS A 39 -8.93 -1.11 -26.30
CA CYS A 39 -10.37 -1.25 -26.58
C CYS A 39 -10.83 -0.25 -27.65
N SER A 40 -12.03 -0.49 -28.21
CA SER A 40 -12.66 0.44 -29.15
C SER A 40 -13.47 1.51 -28.42
N LEU A 41 -13.75 2.64 -29.11
CA LEU A 41 -14.51 3.75 -28.56
C LEU A 41 -15.90 3.34 -28.03
N PRO A 42 -16.72 2.52 -28.73
CA PRO A 42 -17.99 2.07 -28.18
C PRO A 42 -17.85 1.29 -26.87
N ILE A 43 -16.80 0.48 -26.73
CA ILE A 43 -16.52 -0.26 -25.50
C ILE A 43 -16.15 0.71 -24.37
N LEU A 44 -15.29 1.70 -24.63
CA LEU A 44 -14.92 2.72 -23.65
C LEU A 44 -16.14 3.52 -23.16
N LEU A 45 -17.02 3.95 -24.08
CA LEU A 45 -18.22 4.70 -23.71
C LEU A 45 -19.18 3.88 -22.87
N ASN A 46 -19.40 2.61 -23.23
CA ASN A 46 -20.24 1.70 -22.44
C ASN A 46 -19.63 1.43 -21.06
N ASP A 47 -18.30 1.27 -20.95
CA ASP A 47 -17.65 1.12 -19.65
C ASP A 47 -17.80 2.37 -18.78
N ILE A 48 -17.71 3.57 -19.36
CA ILE A 48 -17.92 4.85 -18.66
C ILE A 48 -19.37 4.96 -18.15
N GLU A 49 -20.35 4.63 -18.97
CA GLU A 49 -21.76 4.64 -18.59
C GLU A 49 -22.01 3.71 -17.41
N LEU A 50 -21.56 2.46 -17.51
CA LEU A 50 -21.68 1.48 -16.43
C LEU A 50 -20.97 1.93 -15.13
N ILE A 51 -19.77 2.52 -15.23
CA ILE A 51 -19.06 3.05 -14.07
C ILE A 51 -19.86 4.17 -13.41
N ASN A 52 -20.36 5.12 -14.19
CA ASN A 52 -21.11 6.25 -13.68
C ASN A 52 -22.43 5.81 -13.01
N ASP A 53 -23.05 4.75 -13.50
CA ASP A 53 -24.27 4.18 -12.93
C ASP A 53 -23.99 3.34 -11.67
N GLU A 54 -22.96 2.48 -11.71
CA GLU A 54 -22.64 1.56 -10.62
C GLU A 54 -21.93 2.25 -9.44
N TYR A 55 -21.16 3.33 -9.71
CA TYR A 55 -20.32 4.01 -8.71
C TYR A 55 -20.62 5.52 -8.63
N PRO A 56 -21.71 5.95 -7.99
CA PRO A 56 -22.11 7.37 -7.95
C PRO A 56 -21.04 8.32 -7.38
N SER A 57 -20.13 7.81 -6.55
CA SER A 57 -19.02 8.59 -5.99
C SER A 57 -17.81 8.71 -6.91
N PHE A 58 -17.81 8.03 -8.07
CA PHE A 58 -16.74 8.01 -9.05
C PHE A 58 -17.34 8.35 -10.42
N GLN A 59 -17.40 9.64 -10.75
CA GLN A 59 -18.05 10.10 -11.98
C GLN A 59 -17.02 10.48 -13.03
N ILE A 60 -17.04 9.81 -14.17
CA ILE A 60 -16.19 10.13 -15.32
C ILE A 60 -16.92 11.15 -16.20
N THR A 61 -16.29 12.30 -16.40
CA THR A 61 -16.80 13.38 -17.24
C THR A 61 -15.85 13.66 -18.39
N LYS A 62 -16.39 14.15 -19.53
CA LYS A 62 -15.60 14.56 -20.68
C LYS A 62 -15.75 16.05 -20.92
N THR A 63 -14.64 16.79 -20.92
CA THR A 63 -14.62 18.23 -21.19
C THR A 63 -13.52 18.53 -22.19
N LYS A 64 -13.86 19.20 -23.31
CA LYS A 64 -12.91 19.55 -24.39
C LYS A 64 -12.09 18.36 -24.90
N GLY A 65 -12.71 17.16 -25.00
CA GLY A 65 -12.04 15.95 -25.49
C GLY A 65 -11.26 15.16 -24.43
N ILE A 66 -11.13 15.69 -23.22
CA ILE A 66 -10.38 15.07 -22.11
C ILE A 66 -11.34 14.45 -21.10
N TYR A 67 -11.12 13.19 -20.77
CA TYR A 67 -11.83 12.46 -19.71
C TYR A 67 -11.15 12.72 -18.36
N ARG A 68 -11.95 13.01 -17.34
CA ARG A 68 -11.52 13.20 -15.96
C ARG A 68 -12.42 12.44 -15.01
N LEU A 69 -11.85 11.99 -13.90
CA LEU A 69 -12.57 11.35 -12.82
C LEU A 69 -12.85 12.37 -11.70
N ASN A 70 -14.12 12.58 -11.41
CA ASN A 70 -14.57 13.32 -10.25
C ASN A 70 -14.84 12.32 -9.11
N VAL A 71 -14.08 12.46 -8.02
CA VAL A 71 -14.19 11.58 -6.84
C VAL A 71 -14.84 12.34 -5.70
N GLY A 72 -15.82 11.73 -5.07
CA GLY A 72 -16.47 12.28 -3.89
C GLY A 72 -15.47 12.46 -2.73
N LYS A 73 -15.59 13.56 -1.98
CA LYS A 73 -14.65 13.89 -0.89
C LYS A 73 -14.55 12.85 0.24
N ARG A 74 -15.52 11.94 0.34
CA ARG A 74 -15.61 10.93 1.42
C ARG A 74 -15.24 9.52 0.98
N VAL A 75 -14.72 9.34 -0.23
CA VAL A 75 -14.36 8.05 -0.79
C VAL A 75 -12.94 8.06 -1.32
N SER A 76 -12.32 6.91 -1.28
CA SER A 76 -10.98 6.65 -1.81
C SER A 76 -11.03 5.52 -2.85
N LEU A 77 -9.93 5.28 -3.52
CA LEU A 77 -9.79 4.12 -4.41
C LEU A 77 -10.01 2.78 -3.67
N GLY A 78 -9.69 2.73 -2.37
CA GLY A 78 -9.99 1.58 -1.52
C GLY A 78 -11.48 1.24 -1.44
N ASN A 79 -12.37 2.24 -1.44
CA ASN A 79 -13.82 2.00 -1.48
C ASN A 79 -14.26 1.38 -2.81
N LEU A 80 -13.62 1.75 -3.91
CA LEU A 80 -13.85 1.13 -5.22
C LEU A 80 -13.43 -0.35 -5.20
N TYR A 81 -12.24 -0.65 -4.69
CA TYR A 81 -11.77 -2.03 -4.57
C TYR A 81 -12.68 -2.88 -3.69
N ALA A 82 -13.08 -2.35 -2.53
CA ALA A 82 -14.03 -3.01 -1.65
C ALA A 82 -15.35 -3.32 -2.36
N ASN A 83 -15.86 -2.39 -3.16
CA ASN A 83 -17.09 -2.61 -3.95
C ASN A 83 -16.89 -3.72 -4.99
N ILE A 84 -15.80 -3.71 -5.75
CA ILE A 84 -15.50 -4.76 -6.74
C ILE A 84 -15.38 -6.12 -6.05
N LEU A 85 -14.71 -6.21 -4.90
CA LEU A 85 -14.57 -7.46 -4.13
C LEU A 85 -15.91 -7.96 -3.60
N ASN A 86 -16.85 -7.07 -3.28
CA ASN A 86 -18.18 -7.43 -2.81
C ASN A 86 -19.14 -7.87 -3.94
N THR A 87 -19.01 -7.28 -5.12
CA THR A 87 -19.99 -7.48 -6.23
C THR A 87 -19.54 -8.48 -7.27
N SER A 88 -18.24 -8.71 -7.46
CA SER A 88 -17.73 -9.60 -8.50
C SER A 88 -17.90 -11.07 -8.12
N PRO A 89 -18.52 -11.89 -8.99
CA PRO A 89 -18.76 -13.30 -8.71
C PRO A 89 -17.50 -14.10 -8.38
N GLU A 90 -16.38 -13.75 -9.00
CA GLU A 90 -15.09 -14.40 -8.76
C GLU A 90 -14.63 -14.27 -7.30
N PHE A 91 -14.84 -13.10 -6.72
CA PHE A 91 -14.47 -12.86 -5.32
C PHE A 91 -15.52 -13.38 -4.33
N GLN A 92 -16.79 -13.44 -4.71
CA GLN A 92 -17.80 -14.13 -3.92
C GLN A 92 -17.52 -15.63 -3.82
N ILE A 93 -16.99 -16.25 -4.88
CA ILE A 93 -16.51 -17.64 -4.84
C ILE A 93 -15.41 -17.82 -3.81
N ILE A 94 -14.40 -16.92 -3.79
CA ILE A 94 -13.31 -16.97 -2.80
C ILE A 94 -13.87 -16.95 -1.37
N GLU A 95 -14.84 -16.11 -1.10
CA GLU A 95 -15.46 -16.03 0.23
C GLU A 95 -16.17 -17.33 0.62
N GLU A 96 -16.92 -17.93 -0.30
CA GLU A 96 -17.62 -19.18 -0.06
C GLU A 96 -16.70 -20.36 0.15
N LEU A 97 -15.49 -20.35 -0.42
CA LEU A 97 -14.48 -21.38 -0.20
C LEU A 97 -13.95 -21.39 1.26
N LEU A 98 -14.01 -20.26 2.00
CA LEU A 98 -13.64 -20.23 3.42
C LEU A 98 -14.62 -21.03 4.28
N TYR A 99 -15.90 -20.99 3.93
CA TYR A 99 -16.95 -21.58 4.74
C TYR A 99 -17.13 -23.08 4.51
N GLU A 100 -16.69 -23.60 3.37
CA GLU A 100 -16.75 -25.03 2.98
C GLU A 100 -18.17 -25.64 3.01
N GLU A 101 -19.20 -24.79 2.84
CA GLU A 101 -20.60 -25.21 2.89
C GLU A 101 -21.10 -25.81 1.57
N CYS A 102 -20.32 -25.71 0.50
CA CYS A 102 -20.68 -26.19 -0.82
C CYS A 102 -19.99 -27.52 -1.14
N GLU A 103 -20.75 -28.61 -1.23
CA GLU A 103 -20.22 -29.93 -1.53
C GLU A 103 -19.58 -30.05 -2.92
N ASN A 104 -20.06 -29.24 -3.88
CA ASN A 104 -19.64 -29.31 -5.27
C ASN A 104 -19.96 -28.03 -6.05
N ILE A 105 -19.48 -27.97 -7.31
CA ILE A 105 -19.68 -26.82 -8.21
C ILE A 105 -21.15 -26.47 -8.41
N THR A 106 -22.04 -27.45 -8.49
CA THR A 106 -23.48 -27.23 -8.71
C THR A 106 -24.11 -26.53 -7.50
N ALA A 107 -23.75 -26.94 -6.29
CA ALA A 107 -24.21 -26.31 -5.05
C ALA A 107 -23.74 -24.84 -4.97
N LEU A 108 -22.46 -24.58 -5.27
CA LEU A 108 -21.88 -23.24 -5.30
C LEU A 108 -22.55 -22.36 -6.38
N ALA A 109 -22.74 -22.88 -7.58
CA ALA A 109 -23.42 -22.18 -8.67
C ALA A 109 -24.82 -21.75 -8.27
N LYS A 110 -25.59 -22.67 -7.66
CA LYS A 110 -26.94 -22.39 -7.15
C LYS A 110 -26.92 -21.32 -6.06
N LYS A 111 -26.00 -21.39 -5.12
CA LYS A 111 -25.86 -20.46 -4.00
C LYS A 111 -25.56 -19.02 -4.48
N LEU A 112 -24.71 -18.88 -5.49
CA LEU A 112 -24.31 -17.58 -6.04
C LEU A 112 -25.13 -17.12 -7.25
N TYR A 113 -26.20 -17.85 -7.59
CA TYR A 113 -27.06 -17.55 -8.76
C TYR A 113 -26.29 -17.49 -10.08
N LEU A 114 -25.28 -18.35 -10.24
CA LEU A 114 -24.44 -18.46 -11.42
C LEU A 114 -24.79 -19.70 -12.25
N SER A 115 -24.42 -19.68 -13.54
CA SER A 115 -24.43 -20.92 -14.34
C SER A 115 -23.26 -21.84 -13.92
N SER A 116 -23.47 -23.15 -13.92
CA SER A 116 -22.41 -24.12 -13.61
C SER A 116 -21.17 -23.94 -14.50
N SER A 117 -21.37 -23.60 -15.77
CA SER A 117 -20.29 -23.34 -16.72
C SER A 117 -19.45 -22.10 -16.35
N ASN A 118 -20.09 -21.00 -15.94
CA ASN A 118 -19.38 -19.81 -15.47
C ASN A 118 -18.65 -20.10 -14.16
N THR A 119 -19.29 -20.76 -13.21
CA THR A 119 -18.68 -21.15 -11.93
C THR A 119 -17.43 -22.00 -12.16
N GLN A 120 -17.51 -23.00 -13.04
CA GLN A 120 -16.36 -23.84 -13.38
C GLN A 120 -15.22 -23.02 -14.03
N ARG A 121 -15.56 -22.06 -14.90
CA ARG A 121 -14.56 -21.18 -15.52
C ARG A 121 -13.88 -20.28 -14.48
N TYR A 122 -14.61 -19.74 -13.51
CA TYR A 122 -14.05 -18.94 -12.43
C TYR A 122 -13.17 -19.76 -11.50
N LEU A 123 -13.62 -20.94 -11.09
CA LEU A 123 -12.83 -21.88 -10.27
C LEU A 123 -11.50 -22.25 -10.94
N LYS A 124 -11.50 -22.56 -12.24
CA LYS A 124 -10.26 -22.83 -12.99
C LYS A 124 -9.27 -21.67 -13.01
N LYS A 125 -9.77 -20.43 -13.09
CA LYS A 125 -8.91 -19.25 -12.97
C LYS A 125 -8.33 -19.10 -11.57
N LEU A 126 -9.16 -19.31 -10.54
CA LEU A 126 -8.74 -19.27 -9.14
C LEU A 126 -7.72 -20.37 -8.84
N GLU A 127 -7.97 -21.62 -9.25
CA GLU A 127 -7.06 -22.75 -9.10
C GLU A 127 -5.66 -22.41 -9.63
N LYS A 128 -5.58 -21.84 -10.84
CA LYS A 128 -4.29 -21.43 -11.42
C LYS A 128 -3.56 -20.39 -10.59
N ILE A 129 -4.27 -19.47 -9.94
CA ILE A 129 -3.63 -18.41 -9.16
C ILE A 129 -3.27 -18.90 -7.77
N LEU A 130 -4.16 -19.68 -7.15
CA LEU A 130 -3.91 -20.30 -5.86
C LEU A 130 -2.70 -21.23 -5.91
N SER A 131 -2.55 -22.01 -7.00
CA SER A 131 -1.40 -22.89 -7.17
C SER A 131 -0.06 -22.15 -7.26
N LEU A 132 -0.04 -20.91 -7.78
CA LEU A 132 1.15 -20.05 -7.74
C LEU A 132 1.51 -19.62 -6.32
N ALA A 133 0.57 -19.67 -5.37
CA ALA A 133 0.79 -19.42 -3.94
C ALA A 133 0.93 -20.70 -3.12
N GLY A 134 1.16 -21.86 -3.72
CA GLY A 134 1.24 -23.12 -3.01
C GLY A 134 -0.06 -23.59 -2.37
N MET A 135 -1.16 -22.99 -2.76
CA MET A 135 -2.49 -23.37 -2.32
C MET A 135 -3.18 -24.20 -3.39
N GLU A 136 -3.93 -25.22 -2.98
CA GLU A 136 -4.68 -26.10 -3.85
C GLU A 136 -6.18 -25.90 -3.71
N LEU A 137 -6.91 -25.99 -4.82
CA LEU A 137 -8.36 -25.94 -4.82
C LEU A 137 -8.93 -27.37 -4.83
N CYS A 138 -9.56 -27.78 -3.74
CA CYS A 138 -10.29 -29.04 -3.63
C CYS A 138 -11.74 -28.85 -4.07
N TYR A 139 -12.26 -29.85 -4.80
CA TYR A 139 -13.60 -29.77 -5.42
C TYR A 139 -14.71 -30.55 -4.67
N ARG A 140 -14.34 -31.32 -3.62
CA ARG A 140 -15.31 -32.12 -2.83
C ARG A 140 -14.83 -32.33 -1.38
N PRO A 141 -15.36 -31.59 -0.41
CA PRO A 141 -16.10 -30.34 -0.58
C PRO A 141 -15.22 -29.23 -1.21
N LEU A 142 -15.88 -28.20 -1.73
CA LEU A 142 -15.15 -27.05 -2.29
C LEU A 142 -14.42 -26.28 -1.18
N ARG A 143 -13.09 -26.26 -1.22
CA ARG A 143 -12.24 -25.59 -0.22
C ARG A 143 -10.85 -25.27 -0.76
N VAL A 144 -10.11 -24.48 -0.02
CA VAL A 144 -8.67 -24.23 -0.25
C VAL A 144 -7.85 -25.04 0.75
N GLU A 145 -6.85 -25.76 0.24
CA GLU A 145 -5.87 -26.53 1.01
C GLU A 145 -4.45 -26.01 0.77
N GLY A 146 -3.55 -26.26 1.73
CA GLY A 146 -2.15 -25.83 1.70
C GLY A 146 -1.63 -25.52 3.10
N ASN A 147 -0.62 -24.66 3.18
CA ASN A 147 -0.12 -24.18 4.46
C ASN A 147 -1.17 -23.29 5.15
N GLU A 148 -1.56 -23.64 6.39
CA GLU A 148 -2.60 -22.91 7.12
C GLU A 148 -2.26 -21.44 7.38
N GLY A 149 -1.00 -21.12 7.67
CA GLY A 149 -0.56 -19.75 7.86
C GLY A 149 -0.76 -18.89 6.60
N GLU A 150 -0.44 -19.47 5.44
CA GLU A 150 -0.62 -18.80 4.13
C GLU A 150 -2.10 -18.62 3.78
N ILE A 151 -2.91 -19.68 3.97
CA ILE A 151 -4.36 -19.62 3.74
C ILE A 151 -5.01 -18.56 4.63
N ARG A 152 -4.68 -18.53 5.93
CA ARG A 152 -5.20 -17.54 6.88
C ARG A 152 -4.76 -16.13 6.52
N ASN A 153 -3.50 -15.95 6.09
CA ASN A 153 -2.99 -14.66 5.61
C ASN A 153 -3.66 -14.22 4.30
N PHE A 154 -3.89 -15.13 3.38
CA PHE A 154 -4.65 -14.88 2.15
C PHE A 154 -6.06 -14.34 2.45
N TYR A 155 -6.83 -15.03 3.32
CA TYR A 155 -8.16 -14.56 3.71
C TYR A 155 -8.13 -13.28 4.52
N TYR A 156 -7.10 -13.05 5.34
CA TYR A 156 -6.89 -11.77 5.99
C TYR A 156 -6.74 -10.64 4.96
N ARG A 157 -5.91 -10.84 3.93
CA ARG A 157 -5.75 -9.87 2.84
C ARG A 157 -7.07 -9.65 2.11
N PHE A 158 -7.80 -10.70 1.82
CA PHE A 158 -9.10 -10.62 1.18
C PHE A 158 -10.09 -9.74 1.96
N TYR A 159 -10.28 -10.01 3.25
CA TYR A 159 -11.19 -9.21 4.08
C TYR A 159 -10.67 -7.80 4.35
N SER A 160 -9.37 -7.62 4.48
CA SER A 160 -8.73 -6.32 4.66
C SER A 160 -8.95 -5.37 3.46
N GLU A 161 -8.98 -5.92 2.22
CA GLU A 161 -9.28 -5.15 1.02
C GLU A 161 -10.80 -5.05 0.73
N LYS A 162 -11.58 -6.05 1.14
CA LYS A 162 -13.03 -6.11 0.92
C LYS A 162 -13.81 -5.13 1.79
N GLN A 163 -13.33 -4.83 2.99
CA GLN A 163 -14.03 -4.02 3.97
C GLN A 163 -13.43 -2.64 4.13
N ASN A 164 -14.29 -1.66 4.37
CA ASN A 164 -13.86 -0.31 4.72
C ASN A 164 -13.12 -0.29 6.07
N ALA A 165 -12.20 0.67 6.24
CA ALA A 165 -11.38 0.80 7.44
C ALA A 165 -12.18 0.83 8.75
N PHE A 166 -13.37 1.42 8.74
CA PHE A 166 -14.23 1.58 9.92
C PHE A 166 -15.40 0.58 9.99
N GLU A 167 -15.43 -0.41 9.12
CA GLU A 167 -16.47 -1.43 9.18
C GLU A 167 -16.22 -2.38 10.36
N SER A 168 -17.28 -2.55 11.17
CA SER A 168 -17.27 -3.38 12.37
C SER A 168 -18.19 -4.59 12.19
N SER A 169 -18.04 -5.29 11.09
CA SER A 169 -18.85 -6.47 10.78
C SER A 169 -18.03 -7.50 10.01
N MET A 170 -18.42 -8.76 10.11
CA MET A 170 -17.88 -9.85 9.32
C MET A 170 -19.04 -10.66 8.74
N PRO A 171 -18.90 -11.17 7.50
CA PRO A 171 -19.93 -12.01 6.89
C PRO A 171 -20.27 -13.21 7.79
N LYS A 172 -21.55 -13.59 7.81
CA LYS A 172 -22.05 -14.71 8.62
C LYS A 172 -21.84 -14.59 10.14
N LEU A 173 -21.45 -13.41 10.62
CA LEU A 173 -21.27 -13.15 12.04
C LEU A 173 -22.15 -11.95 12.44
N PRO A 174 -23.09 -12.09 13.41
CA PRO A 174 -23.85 -10.98 13.93
C PRO A 174 -22.94 -9.88 14.46
N THR A 175 -23.29 -8.61 14.22
CA THR A 175 -22.49 -7.45 14.65
C THR A 175 -22.15 -7.49 16.13
N LYS A 176 -23.09 -7.95 17.00
CA LYS A 176 -22.81 -8.13 18.43
C LYS A 176 -21.65 -9.09 18.71
N HIS A 177 -21.49 -10.16 17.92
CA HIS A 177 -20.41 -11.12 18.09
C HIS A 177 -19.06 -10.55 17.60
N TYR A 178 -19.08 -9.73 16.55
CA TYR A 178 -17.88 -8.98 16.13
C TYR A 178 -17.35 -8.11 17.29
N HIS A 179 -18.24 -7.37 17.97
CA HIS A 179 -17.85 -6.54 19.13
C HIS A 179 -17.32 -7.38 20.30
N ILE A 180 -17.90 -8.55 20.58
CA ILE A 180 -17.40 -9.44 21.64
C ILE A 180 -15.99 -9.96 21.30
N ILE A 181 -15.72 -10.31 20.04
CA ILE A 181 -14.37 -10.66 19.62
C ILE A 181 -13.42 -9.46 19.81
N GLY A 182 -13.88 -8.26 19.48
CA GLY A 182 -13.12 -7.01 19.71
C GLY A 182 -12.79 -6.79 21.18
N GLU A 183 -13.77 -6.90 22.08
CA GLU A 183 -13.57 -6.76 23.54
C GLU A 183 -12.52 -7.79 24.06
N TYR A 184 -12.59 -9.01 23.57
CA TYR A 184 -11.61 -10.04 23.94
C TYR A 184 -10.21 -9.72 23.43
N VAL A 185 -10.09 -9.26 22.17
CA VAL A 185 -8.80 -8.87 21.59
C VAL A 185 -8.22 -7.66 22.34
N GLU A 186 -9.02 -6.67 22.70
CA GLU A 186 -8.57 -5.51 23.49
C GLU A 186 -8.02 -5.96 24.85
N GLU A 187 -8.72 -6.83 25.55
CA GLU A 187 -8.27 -7.36 26.82
C GLU A 187 -6.99 -8.19 26.67
N PHE A 188 -6.90 -9.03 25.62
CA PHE A 188 -5.70 -9.78 25.31
C PHE A 188 -4.49 -8.86 25.07
N VAL A 189 -4.65 -7.83 24.28
CA VAL A 189 -3.61 -6.82 24.00
C VAL A 189 -3.19 -6.10 25.28
N ARG A 190 -4.16 -5.75 26.14
CA ARG A 190 -3.93 -5.06 27.42
C ARG A 190 -3.12 -5.90 28.40
N VAL A 191 -3.52 -7.14 28.64
CA VAL A 191 -2.86 -8.02 29.64
C VAL A 191 -1.45 -8.43 29.21
N ASN A 192 -1.20 -8.46 27.91
CA ASN A 192 0.11 -8.79 27.34
C ASN A 192 0.97 -7.55 27.02
N GLN A 193 0.52 -6.34 27.41
CA GLN A 193 1.24 -5.08 27.18
C GLN A 193 1.68 -4.86 25.73
N ILE A 194 0.84 -5.25 24.78
CA ILE A 194 1.09 -5.05 23.37
C ILE A 194 0.65 -3.63 23.01
N HIS A 195 1.60 -2.73 22.74
CA HIS A 195 1.34 -1.32 22.43
C HIS A 195 1.09 -1.11 20.94
N GLU A 196 -0.06 -1.58 20.45
CA GLU A 196 -0.39 -1.51 19.05
C GLU A 196 -1.67 -0.71 18.77
N LYS A 197 -1.73 -0.09 17.58
CA LYS A 197 -2.83 0.76 17.16
C LYS A 197 -4.05 -0.05 16.68
N TYR A 198 -5.18 0.66 16.49
CA TYR A 198 -6.46 0.13 15.99
C TYR A 198 -6.34 -0.82 14.79
N VAL A 199 -5.48 -0.52 13.81
CA VAL A 199 -5.30 -1.36 12.61
C VAL A 199 -4.78 -2.76 12.97
N PHE A 200 -3.91 -2.85 13.96
CA PHE A 200 -3.39 -4.12 14.44
C PHE A 200 -4.45 -4.94 15.20
N GLN A 201 -5.21 -4.30 16.07
CA GLN A 201 -6.33 -4.97 16.76
C GLN A 201 -7.37 -5.48 15.75
N LYS A 202 -7.71 -4.69 14.74
CA LYS A 202 -8.59 -5.11 13.63
C LYS A 202 -8.02 -6.33 12.90
N ARG A 203 -6.70 -6.37 12.69
CA ARG A 203 -6.03 -7.53 12.11
C ARG A 203 -6.20 -8.79 12.97
N LEU A 204 -6.09 -8.68 14.29
CA LEU A 204 -6.30 -9.80 15.21
C LEU A 204 -7.75 -10.29 15.17
N ILE A 205 -8.73 -9.38 15.12
CA ILE A 205 -10.15 -9.73 14.99
C ILE A 205 -10.40 -10.54 13.71
N TYR A 206 -9.84 -10.10 12.57
CA TYR A 206 -9.99 -10.81 11.30
C TYR A 206 -9.31 -12.18 11.33
N ASN A 207 -8.09 -12.25 11.86
CA ASN A 207 -7.38 -13.52 11.99
C ASN A 207 -8.14 -14.48 12.90
N PHE A 208 -8.70 -14.00 14.01
CA PHE A 208 -9.55 -14.81 14.89
C PHE A 208 -10.75 -15.38 14.14
N TYR A 209 -11.49 -14.52 13.44
CA TYR A 209 -12.65 -14.94 12.66
C TYR A 209 -12.31 -16.01 11.60
N ILE A 210 -11.27 -15.75 10.80
CA ILE A 210 -10.83 -16.67 9.75
C ILE A 210 -10.40 -18.01 10.36
N SER A 211 -9.59 -17.96 11.40
CA SER A 211 -9.04 -19.16 12.04
C SER A 211 -10.13 -20.02 12.66
N ILE A 212 -11.13 -19.43 13.30
CA ILE A 212 -12.23 -20.18 13.91
C ILE A 212 -13.09 -20.88 12.85
N TRP A 213 -13.32 -20.26 11.67
CA TRP A 213 -13.94 -20.95 10.54
C TRP A 213 -13.10 -22.12 10.02
N ARG A 214 -11.78 -21.94 9.90
CA ARG A 214 -10.86 -22.98 9.48
C ARG A 214 -10.85 -24.14 10.50
N VAL A 215 -10.76 -23.85 11.78
CA VAL A 215 -10.81 -24.86 12.87
C VAL A 215 -12.14 -25.59 12.88
N LYS A 216 -13.26 -24.89 12.71
CA LYS A 216 -14.60 -25.52 12.59
C LYS A 216 -14.65 -26.55 11.48
N ASN A 217 -13.98 -26.29 10.36
CA ASN A 217 -13.91 -27.17 9.20
C ASN A 217 -12.80 -28.24 9.29
N GLY A 218 -12.12 -28.34 10.44
CA GLY A 218 -11.10 -29.36 10.69
C GLY A 218 -9.67 -28.97 10.30
N HIS A 219 -9.42 -27.72 9.96
CA HIS A 219 -8.09 -27.21 9.58
C HIS A 219 -7.43 -26.51 10.76
N SER A 220 -6.58 -27.20 11.47
CA SER A 220 -5.81 -26.64 12.58
C SER A 220 -4.43 -26.15 12.13
N TYR A 221 -3.94 -25.13 12.81
CA TYR A 221 -2.55 -24.68 12.65
C TYR A 221 -1.61 -25.81 13.10
N PRO A 222 -0.41 -25.98 12.49
CA PRO A 222 0.49 -27.08 12.83
C PRO A 222 0.82 -27.10 14.33
N LYS A 223 0.65 -28.28 14.94
CA LYS A 223 0.94 -28.46 16.36
C LYS A 223 2.43 -28.28 16.62
N GLY A 224 2.77 -27.46 17.59
CA GLY A 224 4.16 -27.16 17.97
C GLY A 224 4.74 -25.90 17.34
N GLU A 225 4.04 -25.26 16.39
CA GLU A 225 4.47 -23.98 15.81
C GLU A 225 3.88 -22.76 16.54
N LEU A 226 2.98 -22.99 17.50
CA LEU A 226 2.41 -21.94 18.35
C LEU A 226 3.01 -22.00 19.74
N ARG A 227 3.52 -20.86 20.21
CA ARG A 227 4.03 -20.73 21.59
C ARG A 227 2.95 -20.99 22.61
N THR A 228 3.33 -21.63 23.70
CA THR A 228 2.47 -21.81 24.88
C THR A 228 2.88 -20.92 26.03
N GLU A 229 4.09 -20.35 25.98
CA GLU A 229 4.72 -19.58 27.05
C GLU A 229 4.85 -18.09 26.68
N GLY A 230 4.94 -17.23 27.69
CA GLY A 230 5.21 -15.80 27.56
C GLY A 230 4.00 -14.92 27.18
N LEU A 231 2.84 -15.52 26.90
CA LEU A 231 1.60 -14.79 26.58
C LEU A 231 0.43 -15.35 27.40
N PHE A 232 -0.39 -14.45 27.93
CA PHE A 232 -1.54 -14.78 28.78
C PHE A 232 -2.83 -14.68 27.99
N LEU A 233 -3.65 -15.73 28.04
CA LEU A 233 -5.03 -15.67 27.57
C LEU A 233 -5.93 -15.14 28.69
N PRO A 234 -6.73 -14.08 28.46
CA PRO A 234 -7.80 -13.70 29.39
C PRO A 234 -8.79 -14.86 29.50
N MET A 235 -9.02 -15.37 30.71
CA MET A 235 -9.90 -16.55 30.96
C MET A 235 -11.13 -16.19 31.79
N ASP A 236 -11.36 -14.90 32.07
CA ASP A 236 -12.42 -14.41 32.92
C ASP A 236 -13.74 -14.15 32.16
N ILE A 237 -14.31 -12.95 32.35
CA ILE A 237 -15.61 -12.56 31.80
C ILE A 237 -15.57 -12.49 30.28
N GLU A 238 -14.51 -11.93 29.71
CA GLU A 238 -14.32 -11.74 28.27
C GLU A 238 -14.25 -13.09 27.54
N TYR A 239 -13.55 -14.06 28.11
CA TYR A 239 -13.53 -15.44 27.56
C TYR A 239 -14.90 -16.12 27.60
N LYS A 240 -15.67 -15.95 28.70
CA LYS A 240 -17.02 -16.53 28.81
C LYS A 240 -17.96 -15.93 27.75
N LYS A 241 -17.90 -14.61 27.55
CA LYS A 241 -18.66 -13.92 26.51
C LYS A 241 -18.26 -14.41 25.11
N LEU A 242 -16.93 -14.50 24.83
CA LEU A 242 -16.40 -14.99 23.57
C LEU A 242 -16.84 -16.43 23.27
N ARG A 243 -16.72 -17.32 24.27
CA ARG A 243 -17.15 -18.72 24.15
C ARG A 243 -18.65 -18.83 23.84
N GLN A 244 -19.47 -18.01 24.50
CA GLN A 244 -20.91 -17.98 24.22
C GLN A 244 -21.18 -17.45 22.78
N ALA A 245 -20.51 -16.39 22.36
CA ALA A 245 -20.68 -15.83 21.03
C ALA A 245 -20.29 -16.80 19.91
N VAL A 246 -19.17 -17.52 20.08
CA VAL A 246 -18.72 -18.55 19.13
C VAL A 246 -19.70 -19.74 19.08
N ARG A 247 -20.20 -20.15 20.23
CA ARG A 247 -21.23 -21.23 20.29
C ARG A 247 -22.53 -20.82 19.61
N GLU A 248 -23.03 -19.59 19.87
CA GLU A 248 -24.25 -19.07 19.26
C GLU A 248 -24.11 -18.81 17.75
N GLY A 249 -22.97 -18.29 17.32
CA GLY A 249 -22.75 -17.88 15.92
C GLY A 249 -22.25 -18.99 15.01
N LEU A 250 -21.49 -19.94 15.55
CA LEU A 250 -20.78 -20.95 14.75
C LEU A 250 -21.11 -22.39 15.16
N ASP A 251 -21.93 -22.60 16.21
CA ASP A 251 -22.19 -23.93 16.79
C ASP A 251 -20.90 -24.68 17.10
N LEU A 252 -19.94 -23.97 17.72
CA LEU A 252 -18.62 -24.51 18.06
C LEU A 252 -18.31 -24.27 19.53
N GLU A 253 -17.87 -25.30 20.23
CA GLU A 253 -17.42 -25.18 21.62
C GLU A 253 -15.96 -24.68 21.64
N LEU A 254 -15.76 -23.44 22.05
CA LEU A 254 -14.46 -22.80 22.04
C LEU A 254 -13.59 -23.31 23.20
N THR A 255 -12.36 -23.75 22.87
CA THR A 255 -11.33 -24.10 23.84
C THR A 255 -10.19 -23.08 23.87
N PRO A 256 -9.36 -23.05 24.94
CA PRO A 256 -8.18 -22.17 24.99
C PRO A 256 -7.20 -22.38 23.83
N GLU A 257 -7.05 -23.63 23.36
CA GLU A 257 -6.22 -24.00 22.22
C GLU A 257 -6.76 -23.34 20.93
N MET A 258 -8.07 -23.37 20.71
CA MET A 258 -8.71 -22.70 19.59
C MET A 258 -8.56 -21.18 19.65
N VAL A 259 -8.51 -20.59 20.85
CA VAL A 259 -8.21 -19.16 21.00
C VAL A 259 -6.78 -18.85 20.60
N ARG A 260 -5.80 -19.67 20.96
CA ARG A 260 -4.42 -19.52 20.48
C ARG A 260 -4.34 -19.63 18.97
N GLU A 261 -5.04 -20.60 18.38
CA GLU A 261 -5.15 -20.70 16.91
C GLU A 261 -5.85 -19.47 16.29
N GLY A 262 -6.86 -18.92 16.95
CA GLY A 262 -7.51 -17.67 16.55
C GLY A 262 -6.54 -16.49 16.50
N LEU A 263 -5.60 -16.46 17.43
CA LEU A 263 -4.56 -15.45 17.57
C LEU A 263 -3.19 -15.93 17.07
N TRP A 264 -3.16 -16.92 16.17
CA TRP A 264 -1.95 -17.61 15.69
C TRP A 264 -0.79 -16.68 15.34
N LEU A 265 -1.10 -15.51 14.76
CA LEU A 265 -0.10 -14.53 14.35
C LEU A 265 0.78 -14.06 15.54
N ILE A 266 0.16 -13.87 16.71
CA ILE A 266 0.86 -13.48 17.94
C ILE A 266 1.56 -14.66 18.61
N PHE A 267 0.94 -15.83 18.53
CA PHE A 267 1.52 -17.04 19.11
C PHE A 267 2.56 -17.72 18.20
N SER A 268 2.75 -17.23 16.98
CA SER A 268 3.83 -17.68 16.09
C SER A 268 5.20 -17.34 16.68
N ASP A 269 6.11 -18.29 16.66
CA ASP A 269 7.50 -18.10 17.11
C ASP A 269 8.32 -17.16 16.23
N SER A 270 7.82 -16.89 15.02
CA SER A 270 8.55 -16.17 13.99
C SER A 270 8.18 -14.68 13.89
N ILE A 271 7.09 -14.26 14.56
CA ILE A 271 6.56 -12.90 14.45
C ILE A 271 6.51 -12.24 15.84
N VAL A 272 7.11 -11.07 15.96
CA VAL A 272 7.31 -10.37 17.23
C VAL A 272 6.56 -9.05 17.25
N PHE A 273 5.72 -8.83 18.25
CA PHE A 273 4.86 -7.64 18.37
C PHE A 273 5.09 -6.82 19.65
N SER A 274 5.95 -7.27 20.57
CA SER A 274 6.27 -6.53 21.79
C SER A 274 7.74 -6.64 22.14
N PHE A 275 8.21 -5.72 22.99
CA PHE A 275 9.56 -5.77 23.52
C PHE A 275 9.86 -7.09 24.25
N GLN A 276 8.95 -7.51 25.15
CA GLN A 276 9.10 -8.76 25.91
C GLN A 276 9.13 -9.98 24.99
N HIS A 277 8.27 -10.02 23.98
CA HIS A 277 8.24 -11.08 23.01
C HIS A 277 9.54 -11.14 22.21
N ARG A 278 10.12 -9.98 21.85
CA ARG A 278 11.43 -9.92 21.17
C ARG A 278 12.56 -10.47 22.03
N GLU A 279 12.63 -10.12 23.31
CA GLU A 279 13.65 -10.60 24.22
C GLU A 279 13.58 -12.14 24.35
N LEU A 280 12.38 -12.69 24.47
CA LEU A 280 12.18 -14.14 24.47
C LEU A 280 12.59 -14.76 23.13
N ALA A 281 12.16 -14.20 22.00
CA ALA A 281 12.52 -14.71 20.67
C ALA A 281 14.04 -14.64 20.42
N MET A 282 14.71 -13.61 20.89
CA MET A 282 16.16 -13.48 20.79
C MET A 282 16.91 -14.50 21.65
N THR A 283 16.31 -14.98 22.74
CA THR A 283 16.93 -15.96 23.65
C THR A 283 16.64 -17.40 23.20
N ASP A 284 15.42 -17.68 22.82
CA ASP A 284 14.92 -19.06 22.68
C ASP A 284 14.81 -19.53 21.22
N ASN A 285 14.85 -18.60 20.24
CA ASN A 285 14.73 -18.93 18.82
C ASN A 285 15.99 -18.50 18.04
N ALA A 286 16.93 -19.43 17.85
CA ALA A 286 18.16 -19.15 17.13
C ALA A 286 17.96 -18.69 15.67
N ASN A 287 16.91 -19.18 15.00
CA ASN A 287 16.55 -18.77 13.63
C ASN A 287 16.08 -17.31 13.61
N TYR A 288 15.20 -16.94 14.56
CA TYR A 288 14.77 -15.55 14.70
C TYR A 288 15.95 -14.63 15.03
N GLN A 289 16.80 -15.00 16.00
CA GLN A 289 17.98 -14.24 16.36
C GLN A 289 18.88 -13.99 15.16
N GLN A 290 19.20 -15.04 14.39
CA GLN A 290 20.04 -14.90 13.20
C GLN A 290 19.41 -13.98 12.15
N LEU A 291 18.12 -14.13 11.89
CA LEU A 291 17.40 -13.30 10.92
C LEU A 291 17.35 -11.84 11.39
N PHE A 292 17.03 -11.61 12.67
CA PHE A 292 17.00 -10.26 13.25
C PHE A 292 18.39 -9.58 13.14
N MET A 293 19.47 -10.27 13.44
CA MET A 293 20.81 -9.71 13.35
C MET A 293 21.18 -9.32 11.90
N ARG A 294 20.78 -10.11 10.90
CA ARG A 294 20.94 -9.76 9.48
C ARG A 294 20.18 -8.48 9.13
N HIS A 295 18.93 -8.37 9.58
CA HIS A 295 18.14 -7.15 9.33
C HIS A 295 18.68 -5.95 10.09
N TYR A 296 19.19 -6.16 11.30
CA TYR A 296 19.83 -5.08 12.07
C TYR A 296 21.08 -4.56 11.35
N GLU A 297 21.86 -5.43 10.71
CA GLU A 297 22.99 -5.02 9.86
C GLU A 297 22.52 -4.19 8.65
N LEU A 298 21.45 -4.61 7.96
CA LEU A 298 20.86 -3.79 6.89
C LEU A 298 20.45 -2.40 7.41
N VAL A 299 19.86 -2.33 8.58
CA VAL A 299 19.45 -1.06 9.20
C VAL A 299 20.64 -0.19 9.59
N GLU A 300 21.77 -0.77 10.03
CA GLU A 300 22.99 -0.01 10.27
C GLU A 300 23.59 0.55 8.98
N GLU A 301 23.66 -0.24 7.89
CA GLU A 301 24.09 0.26 6.58
C GLU A 301 23.16 1.36 6.05
N TYR A 302 21.84 1.22 6.26
CA TYR A 302 20.86 2.24 5.93
C TYR A 302 21.06 3.51 6.75
N ASN A 303 21.27 3.39 8.05
CA ASN A 303 21.56 4.51 8.95
C ASN A 303 22.85 5.27 8.55
N GLU A 304 23.89 4.56 8.14
CA GLU A 304 25.11 5.18 7.62
C GLU A 304 24.84 5.94 6.30
N MET A 305 24.04 5.34 5.40
CA MET A 305 23.70 5.95 4.11
C MET A 305 22.89 7.24 4.27
N LEU A 306 22.01 7.32 5.27
CA LEU A 306 21.21 8.52 5.52
C LEU A 306 22.03 9.76 5.94
N GLY A 307 23.23 9.56 6.49
CA GLY A 307 24.12 10.63 6.92
C GLY A 307 23.68 11.35 8.22
N TYR A 308 22.57 10.91 8.83
CA TYR A 308 22.16 11.31 10.18
C TYR A 308 21.87 10.08 11.03
N ARG A 309 21.98 10.21 12.33
CA ARG A 309 21.89 9.06 13.21
C ARG A 309 20.46 8.79 13.66
N LEU A 310 19.96 7.59 13.35
CA LEU A 310 18.71 7.09 13.91
C LEU A 310 18.87 6.73 15.39
N GLU A 311 17.84 6.91 16.18
CA GLU A 311 17.81 6.44 17.55
C GLU A 311 17.97 4.92 17.63
N LYS A 312 18.58 4.44 18.71
CA LYS A 312 18.79 2.99 18.89
C LYS A 312 17.47 2.21 18.84
N GLN A 313 16.40 2.75 19.46
CA GLN A 313 15.11 2.10 19.48
C GLN A 313 14.50 2.03 18.05
N SER A 314 14.56 3.12 17.28
CA SER A 314 14.07 3.15 15.89
C SER A 314 14.78 2.11 15.01
N ARG A 315 16.08 1.93 15.17
CA ARG A 315 16.85 0.89 14.45
C ARG A 315 16.40 -0.52 14.81
N ILE A 316 16.16 -0.77 16.10
CA ILE A 316 15.66 -2.04 16.59
C ILE A 316 14.25 -2.31 16.07
N ASP A 317 13.36 -1.30 16.09
CA ASP A 317 11.99 -1.44 15.64
C ASP A 317 11.93 -1.68 14.13
N LEU A 318 12.75 -0.98 13.35
CA LEU A 318 12.85 -1.19 11.90
C LEU A 318 13.37 -2.61 11.58
N ALA A 319 14.40 -3.08 12.26
CA ALA A 319 14.91 -4.45 12.10
C ALA A 319 13.84 -5.50 12.48
N THR A 320 13.05 -5.23 13.54
CA THR A 320 11.94 -6.10 13.95
C THR A 320 10.85 -6.15 12.87
N VAL A 321 10.48 -5.01 12.30
CA VAL A 321 9.47 -4.93 11.22
C VAL A 321 9.94 -5.69 9.99
N LEU A 322 11.20 -5.52 9.58
CA LEU A 322 11.78 -6.26 8.44
C LEU A 322 11.81 -7.78 8.71
N SER A 323 12.15 -8.19 9.92
CA SER A 323 12.15 -9.60 10.32
C SER A 323 10.74 -10.19 10.30
N ASN A 324 9.76 -9.47 10.83
CA ASN A 324 8.36 -9.88 10.76
C ASN A 324 7.85 -9.97 9.32
N ASP A 325 8.20 -9.00 8.48
CA ASP A 325 7.78 -8.98 7.07
C ASP A 325 8.39 -10.15 6.29
N PHE A 326 9.61 -10.55 6.61
CA PHE A 326 10.25 -11.74 6.03
C PHE A 326 9.43 -13.00 6.27
N TYR A 327 8.95 -13.24 7.49
CA TYR A 327 8.11 -14.38 7.82
C TYR A 327 6.67 -14.27 7.30
N MET A 328 6.23 -13.04 6.99
CA MET A 328 4.92 -12.79 6.34
C MET A 328 5.00 -12.87 4.82
N TYR A 329 6.20 -12.98 4.28
CA TYR A 329 6.41 -13.25 2.87
C TYR A 329 6.08 -14.72 2.60
N ASP A 330 5.33 -14.94 1.54
CA ASP A 330 4.99 -16.30 1.12
C ASP A 330 6.28 -17.12 0.96
N PRO A 331 6.40 -18.32 1.61
CA PRO A 331 7.54 -19.21 1.44
C PRO A 331 7.91 -19.51 -0.02
N GLN A 332 6.97 -19.33 -0.95
CA GLN A 332 7.23 -19.44 -2.38
C GLN A 332 7.72 -18.14 -3.03
N GLY A 333 8.04 -17.13 -2.25
CA GLY A 333 8.59 -15.88 -2.74
C GLY A 333 7.58 -14.93 -3.39
N GLN A 334 6.32 -14.94 -2.98
CA GLN A 334 5.29 -14.10 -3.57
C GLN A 334 4.40 -13.41 -2.54
N TYR A 335 4.20 -12.10 -2.72
CA TYR A 335 3.16 -11.38 -1.98
C TYR A 335 1.79 -11.61 -2.62
N VAL A 336 0.81 -11.93 -1.78
CA VAL A 336 -0.59 -12.01 -2.20
C VAL A 336 -1.19 -10.60 -2.17
N CYS A 337 -1.54 -10.06 -3.33
CA CYS A 337 -2.31 -8.84 -3.49
C CYS A 337 -3.59 -9.16 -4.26
N LEU A 338 -4.75 -8.79 -3.75
CA LEU A 338 -5.98 -8.96 -4.52
C LEU A 338 -6.13 -7.84 -5.54
N LEU A 339 -6.53 -6.67 -5.12
CA LEU A 339 -6.66 -5.49 -5.99
C LEU A 339 -5.71 -4.36 -5.59
N TRP A 340 -5.39 -4.26 -4.31
CA TRP A 340 -4.68 -3.13 -3.73
C TRP A 340 -3.17 -3.25 -3.91
N ARG A 341 -2.57 -2.30 -4.64
CA ARG A 341 -1.13 -2.26 -4.91
C ARG A 341 -0.46 -1.01 -4.33
N ASN A 342 -0.86 -0.59 -3.15
CA ASN A 342 -0.40 0.66 -2.55
C ASN A 342 1.12 0.80 -2.50
N ARG A 343 1.84 -0.25 -2.09
CA ARG A 343 3.30 -0.21 -1.98
C ARG A 343 3.96 0.01 -3.35
N THR A 344 3.49 -0.72 -4.38
CA THR A 344 3.99 -0.57 -5.75
C THR A 344 3.67 0.82 -6.31
N MET A 345 2.46 1.33 -6.06
CA MET A 345 2.04 2.65 -6.51
C MET A 345 2.84 3.75 -5.81
N PHE A 346 2.98 3.66 -4.49
CA PHE A 346 3.82 4.59 -3.72
C PHE A 346 5.25 4.64 -4.27
N LEU A 347 5.90 3.49 -4.45
CA LEU A 347 7.27 3.44 -4.97
C LEU A 347 7.38 3.94 -6.40
N SER A 348 6.36 3.69 -7.24
CA SER A 348 6.31 4.25 -8.59
C SER A 348 6.29 5.78 -8.58
N GLU A 349 5.48 6.39 -7.71
CA GLU A 349 5.44 7.84 -7.58
C GLU A 349 6.71 8.40 -6.90
N ALA A 350 7.20 7.73 -5.84
CA ALA A 350 8.44 8.11 -5.19
C ALA A 350 9.64 8.04 -6.15
N SER A 351 9.70 7.02 -7.02
CA SER A 351 10.78 6.90 -8.01
C SER A 351 10.73 7.96 -9.10
N LYS A 352 9.55 8.49 -9.43
CA LYS A 352 9.44 9.62 -10.36
C LYS A 352 9.96 10.92 -9.74
N MET A 353 9.65 11.14 -8.47
CA MET A 353 10.02 12.36 -7.75
C MET A 353 11.46 12.31 -7.21
N TYR A 354 11.93 11.14 -6.79
CA TYR A 354 13.18 10.94 -6.04
C TYR A 354 13.96 9.75 -6.61
N SER A 355 14.25 9.78 -7.91
CA SER A 355 14.80 8.62 -8.63
C SER A 355 16.14 8.16 -8.07
N ARG A 356 17.05 9.09 -7.78
CA ARG A 356 18.40 8.79 -7.26
C ARG A 356 18.37 8.24 -5.84
N GLY A 357 17.55 8.85 -4.99
CA GLY A 357 17.42 8.42 -3.61
C GLY A 357 16.78 7.02 -3.52
N VAL A 358 15.70 6.77 -4.24
CA VAL A 358 15.04 5.46 -4.30
C VAL A 358 15.98 4.39 -4.89
N GLU A 359 16.75 4.72 -5.92
CA GLU A 359 17.74 3.82 -6.49
C GLU A 359 18.84 3.44 -5.49
N LYS A 360 19.36 4.40 -4.71
CA LYS A 360 20.35 4.12 -3.65
C LYS A 360 19.83 3.12 -2.62
N ILE A 361 18.59 3.33 -2.12
CA ILE A 361 17.95 2.40 -1.18
C ILE A 361 17.72 1.04 -1.85
N THR A 362 17.26 1.01 -3.11
CA THR A 362 17.06 -0.22 -3.85
C THR A 362 18.36 -1.01 -4.01
N ASN A 363 19.46 -0.34 -4.32
CA ASN A 363 20.78 -0.97 -4.44
C ASN A 363 21.31 -1.48 -3.09
N LEU A 364 21.00 -0.79 -1.99
CA LEU A 364 21.29 -1.28 -0.64
C LEU A 364 20.56 -2.60 -0.36
N VAL A 365 19.25 -2.63 -0.60
CA VAL A 365 18.44 -3.84 -0.41
C VAL A 365 18.90 -4.98 -1.32
N LYS A 366 19.21 -4.71 -2.60
CA LYS A 366 19.75 -5.73 -3.53
C LYS A 366 21.05 -6.35 -3.03
N ARG A 367 22.00 -5.53 -2.51
CA ARG A 367 23.24 -6.05 -1.93
C ARG A 367 22.97 -6.93 -0.70
N PHE A 368 22.07 -6.50 0.17
CA PHE A 368 21.68 -7.26 1.35
C PHE A 368 21.07 -8.62 0.98
N VAL A 369 20.13 -8.64 0.05
CA VAL A 369 19.46 -9.85 -0.43
C VAL A 369 20.46 -10.83 -1.06
N ALA A 370 21.38 -10.32 -1.87
CA ALA A 370 22.43 -11.13 -2.47
C ALA A 370 23.44 -11.69 -1.42
N LYS A 371 23.82 -10.89 -0.42
CA LYS A 371 24.75 -11.27 0.65
C LYS A 371 24.24 -12.44 1.49
N TYR A 372 22.93 -12.48 1.75
CA TYR A 372 22.31 -13.48 2.62
C TYR A 372 21.52 -14.54 1.87
N GLU A 373 21.63 -14.59 0.53
CA GLU A 373 20.91 -15.55 -0.35
C GLU A 373 19.40 -15.57 -0.08
N MET A 374 18.84 -14.37 0.17
CA MET A 374 17.39 -14.20 0.38
C MET A 374 16.63 -14.18 -0.96
N TYR A 375 15.32 -14.00 -0.89
CA TYR A 375 14.45 -13.87 -2.06
C TYR A 375 14.88 -12.68 -2.95
N GLN A 376 15.16 -12.94 -4.22
CA GLN A 376 15.65 -11.93 -5.18
C GLN A 376 14.52 -11.37 -6.07
N GLU A 377 13.29 -11.78 -5.84
CA GLU A 377 12.13 -11.32 -6.58
C GLU A 377 11.93 -9.82 -6.38
N GLU A 378 11.55 -9.16 -7.48
CA GLU A 378 11.36 -7.71 -7.50
C GLU A 378 10.34 -7.22 -6.46
N ASP A 379 9.27 -7.98 -6.25
CA ASP A 379 8.25 -7.66 -5.26
C ASP A 379 8.78 -7.70 -3.82
N PHE A 380 9.71 -8.62 -3.51
CA PHE A 380 10.37 -8.68 -2.21
C PHE A 380 11.27 -7.47 -2.00
N ILE A 381 12.13 -7.16 -2.97
CA ILE A 381 13.02 -5.99 -2.93
C ILE A 381 12.21 -4.71 -2.77
N ARG A 382 11.17 -4.51 -3.59
CA ARG A 382 10.27 -3.34 -3.50
C ARG A 382 9.64 -3.20 -2.12
N ASN A 383 9.22 -4.30 -1.53
CA ASN A 383 8.61 -4.26 -0.20
C ASN A 383 9.58 -3.78 0.88
N TYR A 384 10.83 -4.22 0.84
CA TYR A 384 11.87 -3.75 1.76
C TYR A 384 12.20 -2.26 1.54
N VAL A 385 12.32 -1.84 0.28
CA VAL A 385 12.49 -0.42 -0.06
C VAL A 385 11.35 0.43 0.48
N TYR A 386 10.10 -0.03 0.31
CA TYR A 386 8.92 0.64 0.87
C TYR A 386 9.00 0.78 2.39
N LEU A 387 9.36 -0.30 3.10
CA LEU A 387 9.48 -0.29 4.56
C LEU A 387 10.57 0.67 5.03
N LEU A 388 11.77 0.64 4.42
CA LEU A 388 12.86 1.55 4.76
C LEU A 388 12.46 3.02 4.57
N ILE A 389 11.74 3.35 3.50
CA ILE A 389 11.29 4.72 3.24
C ILE A 389 10.20 5.15 4.23
N THR A 390 9.20 4.29 4.50
CA THR A 390 8.00 4.70 5.24
C THR A 390 8.11 4.58 6.75
N MET A 391 9.11 3.88 7.26
CA MET A 391 9.36 3.72 8.69
C MET A 391 10.28 4.81 9.27
N GLU A 392 10.84 5.68 8.45
CA GLU A 392 11.71 6.77 8.86
C GLU A 392 11.14 8.13 8.40
N GLU A 393 10.74 8.95 9.36
CA GLU A 393 10.04 10.23 9.10
C GLU A 393 10.87 11.19 8.22
N ARG A 394 12.19 11.23 8.41
CA ARG A 394 13.10 12.13 7.70
C ARG A 394 13.59 11.58 6.36
N CYS A 395 13.19 10.35 6.02
CA CYS A 395 13.63 9.73 4.77
C CYS A 395 13.17 10.52 3.54
N MET A 396 11.98 11.12 3.57
CA MET A 396 11.49 11.93 2.44
C MET A 396 12.35 13.18 2.20
N GLU A 397 12.81 13.84 3.27
CA GLU A 397 13.76 14.95 3.19
C GLU A 397 15.11 14.48 2.62
N TRP A 398 15.60 13.33 3.10
CA TRP A 398 16.82 12.74 2.57
C TRP A 398 16.71 12.38 1.09
N LEU A 399 15.59 11.78 0.66
CA LEU A 399 15.33 11.46 -0.75
C LEU A 399 15.37 12.72 -1.63
N ALA A 400 14.72 13.79 -1.21
CA ALA A 400 14.75 15.07 -1.93
C ALA A 400 16.18 15.60 -2.08
N ASN A 401 16.99 15.52 -1.02
CA ASN A 401 18.38 15.99 -1.04
C ASN A 401 19.32 15.10 -1.90
N GLN A 402 18.91 13.93 -2.37
CA GLN A 402 19.69 13.11 -3.31
C GLN A 402 19.52 13.55 -4.77
N GLU A 403 18.46 14.29 -5.07
CA GLU A 403 18.20 14.79 -6.42
C GLU A 403 19.15 15.95 -6.79
N PRO A 404 19.36 16.24 -8.07
CA PRO A 404 20.22 17.34 -8.50
C PRO A 404 19.73 18.67 -7.96
N LEU A 405 20.63 19.46 -7.38
CA LEU A 405 20.30 20.78 -6.87
C LEU A 405 19.91 21.71 -8.03
N LEU A 406 18.67 22.19 -8.03
CA LEU A 406 18.18 23.20 -8.96
C LEU A 406 18.43 24.61 -8.41
N LYS A 407 18.85 25.50 -9.26
CA LYS A 407 19.04 26.92 -8.94
C LYS A 407 17.87 27.72 -9.48
N VAL A 408 17.06 28.24 -8.59
CA VAL A 408 15.88 29.07 -8.89
C VAL A 408 16.25 30.54 -8.71
N LEU A 409 15.98 31.36 -9.70
CA LEU A 409 16.06 32.81 -9.57
C LEU A 409 14.69 33.34 -9.19
N LEU A 410 14.60 34.14 -8.13
CA LEU A 410 13.40 34.91 -7.78
C LEU A 410 13.59 36.37 -8.17
N LEU A 411 12.67 36.89 -8.98
CA LEU A 411 12.58 38.27 -9.38
C LEU A 411 11.20 38.81 -8.98
N SER A 412 11.17 39.77 -8.06
CA SER A 412 9.91 40.34 -7.56
C SER A 412 9.96 41.86 -7.44
N ASP A 413 8.79 42.48 -7.41
CA ASP A 413 8.62 43.93 -7.12
C ASP A 413 8.41 44.16 -5.60
N LEU A 414 8.74 43.17 -4.76
CA LEU A 414 8.59 43.24 -3.31
C LEU A 414 9.80 43.91 -2.64
N THR A 415 9.60 44.38 -1.41
CA THR A 415 10.71 44.78 -0.56
C THR A 415 11.57 43.58 -0.20
N PRO A 416 12.88 43.74 0.12
CA PRO A 416 13.75 42.62 0.46
C PRO A 416 13.23 41.70 1.54
N THR A 417 12.50 42.25 2.54
CA THR A 417 11.89 41.46 3.62
C THR A 417 10.71 40.63 3.12
N GLU A 418 9.85 41.19 2.28
CA GLU A 418 8.70 40.50 1.72
C GLU A 418 9.15 39.43 0.70
N GLU A 419 10.18 39.75 -0.11
CA GLU A 419 10.75 38.77 -1.03
C GLU A 419 11.39 37.57 -0.29
N SER A 420 12.13 37.83 0.80
CA SER A 420 12.67 36.78 1.64
C SER A 420 11.57 35.93 2.27
N PHE A 421 10.45 36.54 2.66
CA PHE A 421 9.28 35.82 3.18
C PHE A 421 8.64 34.94 2.08
N LEU A 422 8.46 35.47 0.86
CA LEU A 422 7.96 34.74 -0.29
C LEU A 422 8.88 33.56 -0.64
N ALA A 423 10.19 33.77 -0.69
CA ALA A 423 11.18 32.73 -0.93
C ALA A 423 11.08 31.61 0.11
N LYS A 424 10.91 31.97 1.37
CA LYS A 424 10.71 31.02 2.46
C LYS A 424 9.40 30.23 2.30
N GLN A 425 8.28 30.91 1.97
CA GLN A 425 7.01 30.23 1.71
C GLN A 425 7.14 29.20 0.57
N ILE A 426 7.83 29.56 -0.52
CA ILE A 426 8.07 28.63 -1.64
C ILE A 426 8.87 27.44 -1.14
N SER A 427 9.99 27.66 -0.44
CA SER A 427 10.86 26.59 0.09
C SER A 427 10.15 25.67 1.07
N ASP A 428 9.23 26.19 1.90
CA ASP A 428 8.48 25.41 2.89
C ASP A 428 7.30 24.63 2.26
N THR A 429 6.88 24.97 1.04
CA THR A 429 5.66 24.45 0.41
C THR A 429 5.94 23.55 -0.79
N ILE A 430 7.01 23.81 -1.52
CA ILE A 430 7.38 23.08 -2.75
C ILE A 430 8.35 21.96 -2.41
N TYR A 431 8.06 20.78 -2.91
CA TYR A 431 8.94 19.61 -2.76
C TYR A 431 9.95 19.57 -3.91
N GLY A 432 11.22 19.35 -3.59
CA GLY A 432 12.33 19.24 -4.54
C GLY A 432 13.66 19.70 -3.93
N ASN A 433 14.77 19.41 -4.60
CA ASN A 433 16.09 19.87 -4.20
C ASN A 433 16.44 21.14 -4.93
N PHE A 434 16.13 22.30 -4.38
CA PHE A 434 16.39 23.58 -5.01
C PHE A 434 16.83 24.66 -4.00
N ILE A 435 17.54 25.65 -4.51
CA ILE A 435 17.87 26.89 -3.78
C ILE A 435 17.29 28.08 -4.52
N ILE A 436 16.75 29.03 -3.75
CA ILE A 436 16.24 30.30 -4.30
C ILE A 436 17.28 31.38 -4.08
N ASN A 437 17.66 32.03 -5.18
CA ASN A 437 18.52 33.20 -5.19
C ASN A 437 17.71 34.43 -5.63
N HIS A 438 18.02 35.58 -5.06
CA HIS A 438 17.36 36.82 -5.35
C HIS A 438 18.09 37.55 -6.48
N PHE A 439 17.35 38.25 -7.31
CA PHE A 439 17.95 39.10 -8.36
C PHE A 439 18.30 40.47 -7.79
N GLU A 440 19.59 40.79 -7.71
CA GLU A 440 20.06 41.96 -6.98
C GLU A 440 20.30 43.20 -7.86
N ASN A 441 20.36 43.07 -9.19
CA ASN A 441 20.87 44.20 -10.01
C ASN A 441 20.15 44.39 -11.37
N LEU A 442 19.30 45.39 -11.43
CA LEU A 442 18.55 45.78 -12.65
C LEU A 442 19.20 46.85 -13.50
N SER A 443 20.45 47.28 -13.19
CA SER A 443 21.10 48.37 -13.91
C SER A 443 21.30 48.14 -15.43
N GLY A 444 21.36 46.87 -15.85
CA GLY A 444 21.49 46.43 -17.24
C GLY A 444 20.19 46.08 -17.95
N GLY A 445 19.03 46.24 -17.31
CA GLY A 445 17.73 45.90 -17.87
C GLY A 445 17.59 44.44 -18.26
N ILE A 446 16.75 44.15 -19.27
CA ILE A 446 16.43 42.77 -19.72
C ILE A 446 17.66 42.01 -20.24
N ALA A 447 18.66 42.72 -20.78
CA ALA A 447 19.89 42.08 -21.26
C ALA A 447 20.71 41.51 -20.11
N GLN A 448 20.76 42.18 -18.95
CA GLN A 448 21.39 41.67 -17.77
C GLN A 448 20.64 40.44 -17.21
N LEU A 449 19.30 40.51 -17.20
CA LEU A 449 18.48 39.36 -16.77
C LEU A 449 18.77 38.14 -17.66
N HIS A 450 18.79 38.28 -18.99
CA HIS A 450 19.12 37.17 -19.91
C HIS A 450 20.51 36.58 -19.67
N TYR A 451 21.47 37.41 -19.27
CA TYR A 451 22.81 36.93 -18.93
C TYR A 451 22.81 36.10 -17.64
N GLU A 452 22.15 36.62 -16.61
CA GLU A 452 22.03 35.95 -15.30
C GLU A 452 21.26 34.62 -15.39
N LEU A 453 20.18 34.57 -16.19
CA LEU A 453 19.36 33.36 -16.37
C LEU A 453 20.16 32.13 -16.85
N LYS A 454 21.34 32.35 -17.47
CA LYS A 454 22.22 31.20 -17.85
C LYS A 454 22.80 30.44 -16.67
N ASN A 455 22.81 31.06 -15.48
CA ASN A 455 23.33 30.46 -14.24
C ASN A 455 22.25 29.78 -13.42
N TYR A 456 20.97 29.85 -13.85
CA TYR A 456 19.82 29.34 -13.15
C TYR A 456 19.04 28.38 -14.04
N ASP A 457 18.31 27.48 -13.40
CA ASP A 457 17.51 26.45 -14.07
C ASP A 457 16.11 26.95 -14.43
N CYS A 458 15.58 27.86 -13.62
CA CYS A 458 14.28 28.45 -13.82
C CYS A 458 14.16 29.84 -13.15
N LEU A 459 13.11 30.54 -13.52
CA LEU A 459 12.73 31.83 -12.95
C LEU A 459 11.34 31.74 -12.31
N ILE A 460 11.23 32.28 -11.11
CA ILE A 460 9.95 32.65 -10.50
C ILE A 460 9.86 34.13 -10.41
N THR A 461 8.78 34.72 -10.92
CA THR A 461 8.65 36.21 -10.95
C THR A 461 7.24 36.63 -10.58
N THR A 462 7.12 37.82 -9.95
CA THR A 462 5.84 38.50 -9.73
C THR A 462 5.50 39.47 -10.87
N GLY A 463 6.44 39.69 -11.78
CA GLY A 463 6.28 40.54 -12.94
C GLY A 463 5.90 39.78 -14.22
N SER A 464 5.78 40.49 -15.34
CA SER A 464 5.56 39.89 -16.66
C SER A 464 6.79 39.15 -17.15
N ALA A 465 6.59 37.98 -17.76
CA ALA A 465 7.63 37.21 -18.43
C ALA A 465 7.83 37.62 -19.91
N GLU A 466 7.21 38.69 -20.36
CA GLU A 466 7.34 39.20 -21.74
C GLU A 466 8.79 39.56 -22.04
N GLY A 467 9.29 39.07 -23.17
CA GLY A 467 10.69 39.31 -23.61
C GLY A 467 11.69 38.26 -23.15
N LEU A 468 11.27 37.25 -22.39
CA LEU A 468 12.11 36.06 -22.08
C LEU A 468 12.07 35.06 -23.24
N PRO A 469 13.11 34.21 -23.39
CA PRO A 469 13.08 33.10 -24.36
C PRO A 469 11.88 32.15 -24.08
N ASN A 470 11.16 31.76 -25.14
CA ASN A 470 9.95 30.94 -25.03
C ASN A 470 10.18 29.55 -24.44
N ASP A 471 11.39 29.04 -24.50
CA ASP A 471 11.82 27.73 -24.04
C ASP A 471 12.42 27.76 -22.62
N TYR A 472 12.58 28.94 -22.01
CA TYR A 472 13.13 29.07 -20.67
C TYR A 472 12.03 28.79 -19.62
N PRO A 473 12.30 27.91 -18.61
CA PRO A 473 11.33 27.60 -17.59
C PRO A 473 11.03 28.79 -16.69
N VAL A 474 9.80 29.31 -16.75
CA VAL A 474 9.36 30.47 -15.97
C VAL A 474 7.95 30.26 -15.42
N VAL A 475 7.75 30.65 -14.16
CA VAL A 475 6.42 30.75 -13.55
C VAL A 475 6.21 32.18 -13.05
N VAL A 476 5.10 32.77 -13.51
CA VAL A 476 4.63 34.10 -13.03
C VAL A 476 3.63 33.83 -11.90
N ILE A 477 3.85 34.45 -10.75
CA ILE A 477 3.01 34.30 -9.54
C ILE A 477 2.53 35.67 -9.06
N ASP A 478 1.55 35.67 -8.17
CA ASP A 478 1.15 36.85 -7.41
C ASP A 478 2.18 37.20 -6.33
N LEU A 479 2.00 38.34 -5.66
CA LEU A 479 2.87 38.82 -4.57
C LEU A 479 2.84 37.87 -3.33
N PHE A 480 2.01 36.85 -3.35
CA PHE A 480 1.91 35.79 -2.34
C PHE A 480 1.61 34.46 -3.00
N LEU A 481 1.95 33.37 -2.30
CA LEU A 481 1.76 32.03 -2.84
C LEU A 481 0.29 31.61 -2.77
N THR A 482 -0.33 31.43 -3.95
CA THR A 482 -1.69 30.88 -4.11
C THR A 482 -1.64 29.37 -4.36
N SER A 483 -2.77 28.66 -4.18
CA SER A 483 -2.83 27.22 -4.51
C SER A 483 -2.52 26.95 -5.99
N GLN A 484 -2.79 27.90 -6.88
CA GLN A 484 -2.49 27.78 -8.32
C GLN A 484 -1.01 27.97 -8.58
N SER A 485 -0.39 29.00 -8.01
CA SER A 485 1.05 29.26 -8.14
C SER A 485 1.89 28.14 -7.50
N THR A 486 1.47 27.62 -6.35
CA THR A 486 2.08 26.43 -5.74
C THR A 486 2.11 25.26 -6.72
N ARG A 487 0.99 24.99 -7.37
CA ARG A 487 0.90 23.91 -8.35
C ARG A 487 1.84 24.11 -9.54
N TRP A 488 1.84 25.31 -10.12
CA TRP A 488 2.69 25.63 -11.28
C TRP A 488 4.18 25.53 -10.95
N ILE A 489 4.60 26.04 -9.78
CA ILE A 489 6.00 25.92 -9.34
C ILE A 489 6.36 24.43 -9.14
N GLN A 490 5.49 23.65 -8.50
CA GLN A 490 5.75 22.22 -8.27
C GLN A 490 5.87 21.45 -9.60
N GLU A 491 4.99 21.72 -10.56
CA GLU A 491 5.05 21.12 -11.90
C GLU A 491 6.37 21.46 -12.61
N MET A 492 6.78 22.73 -12.59
CA MET A 492 8.04 23.18 -13.18
C MET A 492 9.27 22.52 -12.54
N ILE A 493 9.34 22.48 -11.20
CA ILE A 493 10.45 21.85 -10.48
C ILE A 493 10.52 20.35 -10.81
N SER A 494 9.39 19.64 -10.78
CA SER A 494 9.34 18.21 -11.10
C SER A 494 9.78 17.92 -12.55
N GLU A 495 9.35 18.72 -13.52
CA GLU A 495 9.77 18.57 -14.93
C GLU A 495 11.29 18.80 -15.12
N LEU A 496 11.86 19.73 -14.37
CA LEU A 496 13.31 20.00 -14.44
C LEU A 496 14.13 18.88 -13.81
N GLU A 497 13.67 18.32 -12.70
CA GLU A 497 14.30 17.16 -12.07
C GLU A 497 14.24 15.93 -12.98
N GLU A 498 13.08 15.64 -13.60
CA GLU A 498 12.94 14.55 -14.58
C GLU A 498 13.91 14.71 -15.77
N LYS A 499 13.99 15.91 -16.35
CA LYS A 499 14.91 16.19 -17.47
C LYS A 499 16.36 15.96 -17.08
N ARG A 500 16.80 16.40 -15.90
CA ARG A 500 18.17 16.20 -15.42
C ARG A 500 18.49 14.73 -15.17
N ASN A 501 17.53 13.98 -14.63
CA ASN A 501 17.71 12.56 -14.38
C ASN A 501 17.84 11.77 -15.69
N LEU A 502 17.10 12.12 -16.74
CA LEU A 502 17.23 11.52 -18.07
C LEU A 502 18.61 11.78 -18.72
N VAL A 503 19.16 12.98 -18.56
CA VAL A 503 20.48 13.31 -19.11
C VAL A 503 21.60 12.52 -18.41
N THR A 504 21.51 12.34 -17.10
CA THR A 504 22.53 11.61 -16.31
C THR A 504 22.49 10.08 -16.53
N MET A 505 21.37 9.53 -17.03
CA MET A 505 21.27 8.10 -17.40
C MET A 505 21.89 7.80 -18.77
N ILE A 506 22.17 8.82 -19.57
CA ILE A 506 22.74 8.68 -20.95
C ILE A 506 24.26 8.91 -20.95
N GLU A 507 24.81 9.56 -19.93
CA GLU A 507 26.24 9.71 -19.67
C GLU A 507 26.77 8.52 -18.80
#